data_02094186b52fbdc56def8f05d76590fc
#
_entry.id   02094186b52fbdc56def8f05d76590fc
#
_cell.length_a   1.000
_cell.length_b   1.000
_cell.length_c   1.000
_cell.angle_alpha   90.00
_cell.angle_beta   90.00
_cell.angle_gamma   90.00
#
_symmetry.space_group_name_H-M   'P 1'
#
loop_
_entity.id
_entity.type
_entity.pdbx_description
1 polymer ?
#
loop_
_entity_poly.entity_id
_entity_poly.type
_entity_poly.pdbx_seq_one_letter_code
_entity_poly.pdbx_strand_id
1 'polypeptide(L)'
;TIDKLFKLKNLPAGGYNISLFGHPNWVKQNYPTDKVQALNTIISSSYKIDYKSAAVIAFIKKYRKQFGFEPGEYAYKGFDVGFYFGKLLSHYGEDYRDYITKEKYKGLHNNFSFIHRNLHQYLFYLYSSLD
;
A
#
# COMPACT_ATOMS: atom_id res chain seq x y z
N THR A 1 -18.92 -8.10 18.59
CA THR A 1 -19.72 -7.36 17.60
C THR A 1 -19.81 -8.11 16.27
N ILE A 2 -18.70 -8.65 15.73
CA ILE A 2 -18.69 -9.49 14.52
C ILE A 2 -19.59 -10.71 14.68
N ASP A 3 -19.54 -11.38 15.84
CA ASP A 3 -20.39 -12.53 16.15
C ASP A 3 -21.90 -12.22 16.08
N LYS A 4 -22.30 -11.04 16.56
CA LYS A 4 -23.69 -10.61 16.46
C LYS A 4 -24.14 -10.39 15.03
N LEU A 5 -23.30 -9.75 14.21
CA LEU A 5 -23.57 -9.55 12.77
C LEU A 5 -23.63 -10.87 12.02
N PHE A 6 -22.70 -11.78 12.30
CA PHE A 6 -22.69 -13.12 11.74
C PHE A 6 -23.97 -13.92 12.07
N LYS A 7 -24.44 -13.84 13.33
CA LYS A 7 -25.72 -14.46 13.75
C LYS A 7 -26.91 -13.86 13.00
N LEU A 8 -26.95 -12.52 12.87
CA LEU A 8 -28.04 -11.84 12.14
C LEU A 8 -28.06 -12.22 10.64
N LYS A 9 -26.90 -12.40 10.02
CA LYS A 9 -26.81 -12.85 8.62
C LYS A 9 -27.34 -14.28 8.44
N ASN A 10 -27.16 -15.15 9.42
CA ASN A 10 -27.47 -16.57 9.35
C ASN A 10 -28.72 -16.96 10.17
N LEU A 11 -29.71 -16.07 10.28
CA LEU A 11 -30.97 -16.38 10.95
C LEU A 11 -31.76 -17.45 10.19
N PRO A 12 -32.37 -18.47 10.87
CA PRO A 12 -33.13 -19.52 10.24
C PRO A 12 -34.35 -19.06 9.43
N ALA A 13 -34.95 -17.92 9.79
CA ALA A 13 -36.11 -17.32 9.14
C ALA A 13 -35.77 -16.43 7.92
N GLY A 14 -34.53 -16.50 7.42
CA GLY A 14 -34.01 -15.60 6.40
C GLY A 14 -33.14 -14.50 7.02
N GLY A 15 -31.83 -14.60 6.81
CA GLY A 15 -30.86 -13.66 7.36
C GLY A 15 -30.82 -12.33 6.59
N TYR A 16 -30.22 -11.34 7.21
CA TYR A 16 -29.99 -10.03 6.58
C TYR A 16 -28.83 -10.07 5.58
N ASN A 17 -28.96 -9.35 4.47
CA ASN A 17 -27.82 -9.14 3.58
C ASN A 17 -26.90 -8.09 4.21
N ILE A 18 -25.80 -8.54 4.81
CA ILE A 18 -24.85 -7.69 5.54
C ILE A 18 -23.53 -7.68 4.80
N SER A 19 -23.04 -6.46 4.49
CA SER A 19 -21.67 -6.20 4.04
C SER A 19 -20.99 -5.32 5.07
N LEU A 20 -19.76 -5.66 5.42
CA LEU A 20 -19.02 -4.98 6.47
C LEU A 20 -17.87 -4.17 5.86
N PHE A 21 -17.77 -2.90 6.25
CA PHE A 21 -16.65 -2.04 5.88
C PHE A 21 -15.75 -1.82 7.10
N GLY A 22 -14.50 -2.28 6.99
CA GLY A 22 -13.53 -2.25 8.08
C GLY A 22 -12.47 -1.18 7.94
N HIS A 23 -11.97 -0.71 9.09
CA HIS A 23 -10.84 0.20 9.16
C HIS A 23 -9.54 -0.52 8.77
N PRO A 24 -8.53 0.16 8.17
CA PRO A 24 -7.23 -0.43 7.80
C PRO A 24 -6.53 -1.23 8.90
N ASN A 25 -6.68 -0.80 10.15
CA ASN A 25 -6.08 -1.50 11.30
C ASN A 25 -6.68 -2.89 11.57
N TRP A 26 -7.83 -3.23 10.97
CA TRP A 26 -8.43 -4.54 11.14
C TRP A 26 -7.58 -5.67 10.53
N VAL A 27 -6.78 -5.37 9.51
CA VAL A 27 -5.81 -6.32 8.93
C VAL A 27 -4.78 -6.80 9.96
N LYS A 28 -4.50 -5.98 10.98
CA LYS A 28 -3.52 -6.29 12.03
C LYS A 28 -4.13 -7.02 13.24
N GLN A 29 -5.46 -7.21 13.25
CA GLN A 29 -6.16 -7.84 14.37
C GLN A 29 -6.56 -9.27 14.03
N ASN A 30 -6.51 -10.15 15.02
CA ASN A 30 -6.92 -11.55 14.91
C ASN A 30 -8.45 -11.67 14.98
N TYR A 31 -9.12 -11.40 13.87
CA TYR A 31 -10.54 -11.72 13.72
C TYR A 31 -10.74 -13.14 13.15
N PRO A 32 -11.82 -13.84 13.52
CA PRO A 32 -12.18 -15.12 12.91
C PRO A 32 -12.39 -14.92 11.38
N THR A 33 -11.51 -15.48 10.58
CA THR A 33 -11.47 -15.28 9.12
C THR A 33 -12.74 -15.73 8.44
N ASP A 34 -13.31 -16.87 8.88
CA ASP A 34 -14.57 -17.44 8.41
C ASP A 34 -15.74 -16.45 8.56
N LYS A 35 -15.87 -15.80 9.71
CA LYS A 35 -16.94 -14.83 9.97
C LYS A 35 -16.76 -13.53 9.19
N VAL A 36 -15.51 -13.06 9.10
CA VAL A 36 -15.16 -11.85 8.34
C VAL A 36 -15.44 -12.04 6.85
N GLN A 37 -15.10 -13.21 6.30
CA GLN A 37 -15.41 -13.56 4.91
C GLN A 37 -16.92 -13.71 4.67
N ALA A 38 -17.61 -14.40 5.56
CA ALA A 38 -19.06 -14.59 5.47
C ALA A 38 -19.84 -13.27 5.51
N LEU A 39 -19.29 -12.22 6.16
CA LEU A 39 -19.88 -10.88 6.19
C LEU A 39 -19.50 -10.01 4.97
N ASN A 40 -18.91 -10.57 3.91
CA ASN A 40 -18.46 -9.82 2.74
C ASN A 40 -17.66 -8.58 3.13
N THR A 41 -16.69 -8.76 4.02
CA THR A 41 -15.95 -7.65 4.61
C THR A 41 -14.99 -7.03 3.60
N ILE A 42 -15.10 -5.73 3.41
CA ILE A 42 -14.21 -4.91 2.59
C ILE A 42 -13.39 -4.05 3.54
N ILE A 43 -12.07 -4.11 3.44
CA ILE A 43 -11.16 -3.30 4.25
C ILE A 43 -10.40 -2.38 3.32
N SER A 44 -10.52 -1.06 3.56
CA SER A 44 -9.67 -0.09 2.86
C SER A 44 -8.24 -0.16 3.41
N SER A 45 -7.25 -0.06 2.55
CA SER A 45 -5.86 -0.01 2.97
C SER A 45 -5.08 0.96 2.08
N SER A 46 -4.29 1.82 2.71
CA SER A 46 -3.30 2.66 2.03
C SER A 46 -1.97 1.93 1.78
N TYR A 47 -1.91 0.65 2.17
CA TYR A 47 -0.71 -0.15 2.09
C TYR A 47 -1.02 -1.50 1.43
N LYS A 48 -0.45 -1.71 0.26
CA LYS A 48 -0.54 -2.98 -0.46
C LYS A 48 0.82 -3.28 -1.07
N ILE A 49 1.34 -4.45 -0.77
CA ILE A 49 2.58 -4.96 -1.37
C ILE A 49 2.23 -6.16 -2.24
N ASP A 50 2.73 -6.16 -3.46
CA ASP A 50 2.67 -7.34 -4.32
C ASP A 50 3.82 -8.29 -3.99
N TYR A 51 3.58 -9.19 -3.05
CA TYR A 51 4.56 -10.20 -2.63
C TYR A 51 4.94 -11.22 -3.73
N LYS A 52 4.26 -11.21 -4.88
CA LYS A 52 4.60 -12.03 -6.04
C LYS A 52 5.59 -11.34 -6.98
N SER A 53 5.74 -10.03 -6.84
CA SER A 53 6.70 -9.25 -7.63
C SER A 53 8.14 -9.67 -7.35
N ALA A 54 8.91 -9.92 -8.42
CA ALA A 54 10.33 -10.27 -8.30
C ALA A 54 11.15 -9.18 -7.58
N ALA A 55 10.82 -7.91 -7.81
CA ALA A 55 11.47 -6.76 -7.17
C ALA A 55 11.22 -6.76 -5.66
N VAL A 56 9.98 -7.02 -5.23
CA VAL A 56 9.61 -7.11 -3.80
C VAL A 56 10.33 -8.29 -3.15
N ILE A 57 10.34 -9.46 -3.79
CA ILE A 57 11.03 -10.65 -3.28
C ILE A 57 12.54 -10.38 -3.10
N ALA A 58 13.16 -9.73 -4.09
CA ALA A 58 14.58 -9.37 -4.03
C ALA A 58 14.86 -8.38 -2.90
N PHE A 59 13.99 -7.38 -2.72
CA PHE A 59 14.10 -6.42 -1.62
C PHE A 59 14.00 -7.11 -0.26
N ILE A 60 12.99 -7.97 -0.06
CA ILE A 60 12.80 -8.72 1.19
C ILE A 60 14.04 -9.54 1.53
N LYS A 61 14.60 -10.29 0.55
CA LYS A 61 15.81 -11.09 0.75
C LYS A 61 17.01 -10.25 1.19
N LYS A 62 17.24 -9.10 0.54
CA LYS A 62 18.32 -8.17 0.90
C LYS A 62 18.11 -7.56 2.28
N TYR A 63 16.87 -7.15 2.58
CA TYR A 63 16.51 -6.54 3.85
C TYR A 63 16.72 -7.51 5.02
N ARG A 64 16.23 -8.76 4.89
CA ARG A 64 16.47 -9.83 5.89
C ARG A 64 17.94 -10.09 6.11
N LYS A 65 18.74 -10.15 5.02
CA LYS A 65 20.19 -10.36 5.13
C LYS A 65 20.88 -9.23 5.90
N GLN A 66 20.43 -7.99 5.72
CA GLN A 66 21.04 -6.81 6.33
C GLN A 66 20.59 -6.59 7.78
N PHE A 67 19.31 -6.81 8.08
CA PHE A 67 18.69 -6.41 9.34
C PHE A 67 18.22 -7.58 10.20
N GLY A 68 18.13 -8.79 9.68
CA GLY A 68 17.74 -9.99 10.42
C GLY A 68 16.24 -10.14 10.68
N PHE A 69 15.38 -9.24 10.15
CA PHE A 69 13.93 -9.29 10.31
C PHE A 69 13.18 -8.85 9.04
N GLU A 70 11.84 -9.01 9.04
CA GLU A 70 10.98 -8.65 7.90
C GLU A 70 10.85 -7.14 7.73
N PRO A 71 10.84 -6.64 6.46
CA PRO A 71 10.56 -5.25 6.21
C PRO A 71 9.10 -4.92 6.55
N GLY A 72 8.88 -3.91 7.37
CA GLY A 72 7.55 -3.33 7.62
C GLY A 72 7.15 -2.31 6.56
N GLU A 73 5.93 -1.77 6.67
CA GLU A 73 5.38 -0.75 5.76
C GLU A 73 6.35 0.40 5.48
N TYR A 74 6.96 0.93 6.53
CA TYR A 74 7.87 2.08 6.40
C TYR A 74 9.20 1.74 5.72
N ALA A 75 9.62 0.47 5.76
CA ALA A 75 10.83 0.05 5.04
C ALA A 75 10.63 0.12 3.51
N TYR A 76 9.46 -0.31 3.01
CA TYR A 76 9.13 -0.18 1.59
C TYR A 76 8.97 1.28 1.17
N LYS A 77 8.24 2.08 1.96
CA LYS A 77 8.05 3.51 1.69
C LYS A 77 9.38 4.27 1.67
N GLY A 78 10.22 4.03 2.66
CA GLY A 78 11.54 4.65 2.76
C GLY A 78 12.47 4.24 1.61
N PHE A 79 12.43 2.95 1.22
CA PHE A 79 13.19 2.47 0.07
C PHE A 79 12.75 3.17 -1.23
N ASP A 80 11.46 3.22 -1.51
CA ASP A 80 10.94 3.83 -2.73
C ASP A 80 11.31 5.31 -2.82
N VAL A 81 11.12 6.07 -1.73
CA VAL A 81 11.49 7.49 -1.66
C VAL A 81 12.99 7.67 -1.86
N GLY A 82 13.80 6.96 -1.08
CA GLY A 82 15.25 7.05 -1.15
C GLY A 82 15.81 6.66 -2.51
N PHE A 83 15.28 5.60 -3.11
CA PHE A 83 15.70 5.16 -4.44
C PHE A 83 15.32 6.16 -5.53
N TYR A 84 14.08 6.67 -5.52
CA TYR A 84 13.63 7.63 -6.52
C TYR A 84 14.44 8.94 -6.47
N PHE A 85 14.53 9.56 -5.32
CA PHE A 85 15.27 10.81 -5.19
C PHE A 85 16.79 10.61 -5.32
N GLY A 86 17.32 9.50 -4.83
CA GLY A 86 18.73 9.14 -5.03
C GLY A 86 19.08 8.98 -6.52
N LYS A 87 18.18 8.35 -7.29
CA LYS A 87 18.35 8.25 -8.74
C LYS A 87 18.31 9.62 -9.43
N LEU A 88 17.34 10.48 -9.06
CA LEU A 88 17.23 11.84 -9.59
C LEU A 88 18.50 12.65 -9.32
N LEU A 89 18.96 12.67 -8.08
CA LEU A 89 20.17 13.38 -7.68
C LEU A 89 21.43 12.85 -8.38
N SER A 90 21.52 11.53 -8.55
CA SER A 90 22.64 10.90 -9.25
C SER A 90 22.71 11.26 -10.73
N HIS A 91 21.53 11.47 -11.38
CA HIS A 91 21.49 11.80 -12.81
C HIS A 91 21.58 13.30 -13.10
N TYR A 92 20.95 14.11 -12.27
CA TYR A 92 20.71 15.54 -12.53
C TYR A 92 21.36 16.49 -11.52
N GLY A 93 21.97 15.95 -10.45
CA GLY A 93 22.58 16.77 -9.40
C GLY A 93 21.56 17.73 -8.77
N GLU A 94 21.97 18.97 -8.58
CA GLU A 94 21.14 20.03 -7.98
C GLU A 94 19.97 20.45 -8.88
N ASP A 95 20.06 20.20 -10.19
CA ASP A 95 19.02 20.55 -11.18
C ASP A 95 17.89 19.54 -11.26
N TYR A 96 17.85 18.51 -10.37
CA TYR A 96 16.87 17.43 -10.40
C TYR A 96 15.41 17.91 -10.41
N ARG A 97 15.14 19.10 -9.89
CA ARG A 97 13.79 19.69 -9.84
C ARG A 97 13.21 19.95 -11.24
N ASP A 98 14.05 20.32 -12.20
CA ASP A 98 13.62 20.61 -13.58
C ASP A 98 13.27 19.33 -14.36
N TYR A 99 13.71 18.19 -13.84
CA TYR A 99 13.51 16.88 -14.45
C TYR A 99 12.49 16.02 -13.71
N ILE A 100 12.09 16.38 -12.50
CA ILE A 100 11.19 15.59 -11.64
C ILE A 100 9.85 15.26 -12.32
N THR A 101 9.33 16.14 -13.18
CA THR A 101 8.09 15.94 -13.92
C THR A 101 8.23 14.99 -15.11
N LYS A 102 9.46 14.78 -15.60
CA LYS A 102 9.78 13.91 -16.73
C LYS A 102 10.04 12.48 -16.30
N GLU A 103 10.48 12.29 -15.05
CA GLU A 103 10.86 11.00 -14.50
C GLU A 103 9.68 10.37 -13.75
N LYS A 104 9.24 9.22 -14.26
CA LYS A 104 8.24 8.38 -13.58
C LYS A 104 8.95 7.18 -12.96
N TYR A 105 8.48 6.75 -11.79
CA TYR A 105 9.03 5.61 -11.09
C TYR A 105 7.94 4.72 -10.54
N LYS A 106 8.02 3.43 -10.85
CA LYS A 106 7.20 2.38 -10.25
C LYS A 106 8.03 1.71 -9.15
N GLY A 107 7.67 2.02 -7.90
CA GLY A 107 8.35 1.46 -6.72
C GLY A 107 7.80 0.11 -6.29
N LEU A 108 8.26 -0.34 -5.13
CA LEU A 108 7.78 -1.57 -4.49
C LEU A 108 6.37 -1.42 -3.92
N HIS A 109 6.06 -0.21 -3.47
CA HIS A 109 4.79 0.17 -2.86
C HIS A 109 4.22 1.44 -3.50
N ASN A 110 5.05 2.47 -3.70
CA ASN A 110 4.63 3.76 -4.21
C ASN A 110 5.05 3.94 -5.68
N ASN A 111 4.15 4.54 -6.46
CA ASN A 111 4.49 5.03 -7.79
C ASN A 111 4.64 6.55 -7.72
N PHE A 112 5.72 7.08 -8.32
CA PHE A 112 6.00 8.51 -8.33
C PHE A 112 5.76 9.08 -9.72
N SER A 113 4.91 10.09 -9.80
CA SER A 113 4.70 10.91 -10.98
C SER A 113 4.37 12.33 -10.53
N PHE A 114 5.15 13.29 -10.99
CA PHE A 114 4.96 14.70 -10.65
C PHE A 114 4.43 15.46 -11.86
N ILE A 115 3.56 16.44 -11.60
CA ILE A 115 3.07 17.37 -12.60
C ILE A 115 3.39 18.79 -12.16
N HIS A 116 3.77 19.64 -13.12
CA HIS A 116 3.96 21.07 -12.85
C HIS A 116 2.61 21.77 -12.90
N ARG A 117 2.22 22.44 -11.82
CA ARG A 117 1.09 23.39 -11.80
C ARG A 117 1.64 24.80 -11.73
N ASN A 118 1.03 25.71 -12.52
CA ASN A 118 1.40 27.12 -12.67
C ASN A 118 1.25 27.97 -11.40
N LEU A 119 1.72 27.58 -10.26
CA LEU A 119 1.76 28.37 -9.02
C LEU A 119 2.73 27.69 -8.05
N HIS A 120 4.02 27.74 -8.29
CA HIS A 120 5.10 27.38 -7.34
C HIS A 120 4.87 26.13 -6.44
N GLN A 121 3.90 25.26 -6.77
CA GLN A 121 3.59 24.07 -5.99
C GLN A 121 3.68 22.83 -6.87
N TYR A 122 4.58 21.92 -6.52
CA TYR A 122 4.61 20.58 -7.07
C TYR A 122 3.50 19.76 -6.41
N LEU A 123 2.53 19.26 -7.19
CA LEU A 123 1.52 18.35 -6.67
C LEU A 123 2.02 16.91 -6.80
N PHE A 124 2.08 16.24 -5.67
CA PHE A 124 2.47 14.84 -5.55
C PHE A 124 1.25 13.95 -5.82
N TYR A 125 1.29 13.13 -6.87
CA TYR A 125 0.35 12.04 -7.07
C TYR A 125 0.98 10.72 -6.65
N LEU A 126 0.55 10.19 -5.50
CA LEU A 126 0.74 8.80 -5.13
C LEU A 126 -0.35 7.99 -5.83
N TYR A 127 0.01 7.32 -6.92
CA TYR A 127 -0.87 6.36 -7.56
C TYR A 127 -0.54 4.97 -7.00
N SER A 128 -1.42 4.42 -6.17
CA SER A 128 -1.48 2.97 -6.02
C SER A 128 -2.31 2.45 -7.18
N SER A 129 -1.70 1.85 -8.20
CA SER A 129 -2.43 1.18 -9.27
C SER A 129 -3.22 0.02 -8.67
N LEU A 130 -4.53 0.13 -8.73
CA LEU A 130 -5.45 -0.99 -8.67
C LEU A 130 -5.53 -1.57 -10.08
N ASP A 131 -4.77 -2.62 -10.36
CA ASP A 131 -5.00 -3.58 -11.45
C ASP A 131 -5.03 -4.98 -10.84
#